data_b187f4774b1e3954f0787d2ad25e5792
#
_entry.id   b187f4774b1e3954f0787d2ad25e5792
#
_cell.length_a   1.000
_cell.length_b   1.000
_cell.length_c   1.000
_cell.angle_alpha   90.00
_cell.angle_beta   90.00
_cell.angle_gamma   90.00
#
_symmetry.space_group_name_H-M   'P 1'
#
loop_
_entity.id
_entity.type
_entity.pdbx_description
1 polymer ?
#
loop_
_entity_poly.entity_id
_entity_poly.type
_entity_poly.pdbx_seq_one_letter_code
_entity_poly.pdbx_strand_id
1 'polypeptide(L)'
;GYGFFSEKASFVRDCDKFGLAFVGPSAEVIDSMGDKDAARRTAAAAGVPIVPGCDLLKSPEEATAEAERIGCPVLIKARAGGGGRGIRKVERVEDAAKAFIEARAEGEAVFGDGECYMEKFVAPAHHVEVQIMADKQGHVFSLGERECSVQRRNQKLIEESPAPCLDGRDDIRARMHKAARDLARAVGYEGAG
;
A
#
# COMPACT_ATOMS: atom_id res chain seq x y z
N GLY A 1 9.07 16.00 -6.11
CA GLY A 1 10.34 15.29 -6.05
C GLY A 1 10.38 14.33 -4.86
N TYR A 2 11.39 13.51 -4.76
CA TYR A 2 11.60 12.62 -3.63
C TYR A 2 12.42 13.33 -2.52
N GLY A 3 12.30 12.83 -1.30
CA GLY A 3 13.01 13.36 -0.12
C GLY A 3 12.10 13.45 1.09
N PHE A 4 12.55 14.12 2.14
CA PHE A 4 11.89 14.16 3.45
C PHE A 4 10.47 14.74 3.43
N PHE A 5 10.12 15.54 2.45
CA PHE A 5 8.83 16.22 2.33
C PHE A 5 7.94 15.68 1.22
N SER A 6 8.37 14.66 0.46
CA SER A 6 7.62 14.16 -0.72
C SER A 6 6.23 13.62 -0.38
N GLU A 7 6.07 13.08 0.83
CA GLU A 7 4.81 12.49 1.30
C GLU A 7 4.24 13.24 2.52
N LYS A 8 4.57 14.53 2.65
CA LYS A 8 4.09 15.37 3.75
C LYS A 8 3.07 16.40 3.28
N ALA A 9 1.81 16.15 3.56
CA ALA A 9 0.71 17.07 3.26
C ALA A 9 0.90 18.46 3.88
N SER A 10 1.51 18.55 5.07
CA SER A 10 1.82 19.84 5.70
C SER A 10 2.73 20.72 4.86
N PHE A 11 3.70 20.11 4.15
CA PHE A 11 4.58 20.86 3.26
C PHE A 11 3.83 21.42 2.06
N VAL A 12 2.89 20.68 1.49
CA VAL A 12 2.03 21.17 0.39
C VAL A 12 1.20 22.36 0.87
N ARG A 13 0.55 22.25 2.05
CA ARG A 13 -0.21 23.35 2.66
C ARG A 13 0.65 24.59 2.92
N ASP A 14 1.91 24.41 3.28
CA ASP A 14 2.82 25.53 3.46
C ASP A 14 3.21 26.17 2.11
N CYS A 15 3.44 25.38 1.06
CA CYS A 15 3.61 25.92 -0.29
C CYS A 15 2.43 26.79 -0.70
N ASP A 16 1.21 26.32 -0.50
CA ASP A 16 -0.01 27.05 -0.84
C ASP A 16 -0.11 28.40 -0.09
N LYS A 17 0.20 28.41 1.22
CA LYS A 17 0.23 29.66 2.02
C LYS A 17 1.20 30.71 1.48
N PHE A 18 2.33 30.25 0.92
CA PHE A 18 3.34 31.15 0.37
C PHE A 18 3.18 31.40 -1.14
N GLY A 19 2.09 30.92 -1.75
CA GLY A 19 1.85 31.08 -3.19
C GLY A 19 2.84 30.33 -4.07
N LEU A 20 3.43 29.26 -3.55
CA LEU A 20 4.37 28.40 -4.28
C LEU A 20 3.62 27.26 -4.96
N ALA A 21 3.86 27.05 -6.25
CA ALA A 21 3.30 25.93 -6.97
C ALA A 21 3.99 24.62 -6.53
N PHE A 22 3.27 23.75 -5.85
CA PHE A 22 3.74 22.40 -5.57
C PHE A 22 3.48 21.51 -6.79
N VAL A 23 4.54 20.84 -7.28
CA VAL A 23 4.43 19.88 -8.39
C VAL A 23 4.22 18.48 -7.81
N GLY A 24 2.96 18.10 -7.70
CA GLY A 24 2.54 16.83 -7.09
C GLY A 24 1.06 16.85 -6.74
N PRO A 25 0.56 15.79 -6.05
CA PRO A 25 -0.82 15.71 -5.62
C PRO A 25 -1.14 16.73 -4.52
N SER A 26 -2.44 16.98 -4.31
CA SER A 26 -2.90 17.88 -3.25
C SER A 26 -2.58 17.33 -1.86
N ALA A 27 -2.61 18.20 -0.86
CA ALA A 27 -2.39 17.79 0.54
C ALA A 27 -3.39 16.71 0.98
N GLU A 28 -4.65 16.81 0.56
CA GLU A 28 -5.72 15.86 0.87
C GLU A 28 -5.45 14.48 0.25
N VAL A 29 -4.96 14.45 -0.99
CA VAL A 29 -4.57 13.20 -1.66
C VAL A 29 -3.39 12.54 -0.94
N ILE A 30 -2.38 13.33 -0.55
CA ILE A 30 -1.24 12.82 0.22
C ILE A 30 -1.69 12.23 1.56
N ASP A 31 -2.56 12.93 2.30
CA ASP A 31 -3.07 12.44 3.59
C ASP A 31 -3.88 11.15 3.41
N SER A 32 -4.81 11.12 2.44
CA SER A 32 -5.69 9.97 2.22
C SER A 32 -4.95 8.73 1.71
N MET A 33 -3.93 8.91 0.87
CA MET A 33 -3.12 7.80 0.34
C MET A 33 -2.00 7.39 1.29
N GLY A 34 -1.61 8.25 2.22
CA GLY A 34 -0.65 7.94 3.28
C GLY A 34 -1.23 7.05 4.38
N ASP A 35 -2.54 7.08 4.58
CA ASP A 35 -3.26 6.16 5.47
C ASP A 35 -3.55 4.85 4.73
N LYS A 36 -2.91 3.75 5.14
CA LYS A 36 -3.03 2.45 4.49
C LYS A 36 -4.46 1.91 4.46
N ASP A 37 -5.23 2.16 5.52
CA ASP A 37 -6.62 1.69 5.61
C ASP A 37 -7.53 2.53 4.71
N ALA A 38 -7.34 3.86 4.70
CA ALA A 38 -8.07 4.74 3.80
C ALA A 38 -7.74 4.42 2.33
N ALA A 39 -6.46 4.23 2.00
CA ALA A 39 -6.02 3.87 0.66
C ALA A 39 -6.63 2.53 0.19
N ARG A 40 -6.67 1.50 1.06
CA ARG A 40 -7.31 0.22 0.75
C ARG A 40 -8.80 0.36 0.47
N ARG A 41 -9.53 1.10 1.33
CA ARG A 41 -10.97 1.34 1.14
C ARG A 41 -11.24 2.08 -0.16
N THR A 42 -10.45 3.10 -0.45
CA THR A 42 -10.55 3.86 -1.70
C THR A 42 -10.26 2.99 -2.92
N ALA A 43 -9.23 2.16 -2.87
CA ALA A 43 -8.91 1.21 -3.94
C ALA A 43 -10.06 0.21 -4.16
N ALA A 44 -10.60 -0.37 -3.08
CA ALA A 44 -11.73 -1.28 -3.17
C ALA A 44 -12.98 -0.61 -3.76
N ALA A 45 -13.30 0.62 -3.33
CA ALA A 45 -14.42 1.39 -3.85
C ALA A 45 -14.26 1.73 -5.34
N ALA A 46 -13.02 1.95 -5.79
CA ALA A 46 -12.67 2.15 -7.21
C ALA A 46 -12.64 0.84 -8.03
N GLY A 47 -12.96 -0.31 -7.43
CA GLY A 47 -12.92 -1.62 -8.10
C GLY A 47 -11.51 -2.14 -8.37
N VAL A 48 -10.51 -1.59 -7.71
CA VAL A 48 -9.12 -2.06 -7.82
C VAL A 48 -8.95 -3.32 -6.98
N PRO A 49 -8.38 -4.41 -7.52
CA PRO A 49 -8.09 -5.61 -6.73
C PRO A 49 -7.17 -5.29 -5.57
N ILE A 50 -7.57 -5.68 -4.37
CA ILE A 50 -6.76 -5.55 -3.16
C ILE A 50 -6.39 -6.93 -2.61
N VAL A 51 -5.28 -7.00 -1.88
CA VAL A 51 -4.91 -8.21 -1.16
C VAL A 51 -5.99 -8.52 -0.12
N PRO A 52 -6.53 -9.76 -0.08
CA PRO A 52 -7.49 -10.14 0.95
C PRO A 52 -6.94 -9.85 2.35
N GLY A 53 -7.78 -9.30 3.21
CA GLY A 53 -7.38 -8.94 4.56
C GLY A 53 -8.59 -8.55 5.41
N CYS A 54 -8.32 -8.07 6.61
CA CYS A 54 -9.32 -7.51 7.50
C CYS A 54 -8.86 -6.13 7.98
N ASP A 55 -9.80 -5.42 8.57
CA ASP A 55 -9.54 -4.19 9.32
C ASP A 55 -8.84 -4.50 10.66
N LEU A 56 -8.83 -3.53 11.57
CA LEU A 56 -8.18 -3.69 12.87
C LEU A 56 -8.75 -4.85 13.68
N LEU A 57 -7.87 -5.74 14.09
CA LEU A 57 -8.16 -6.88 14.94
C LEU A 57 -8.36 -6.42 16.39
N LYS A 58 -9.42 -6.90 17.02
CA LYS A 58 -9.79 -6.51 18.40
C LYS A 58 -9.33 -7.53 19.43
N SER A 59 -9.25 -8.81 19.06
CA SER A 59 -8.91 -9.88 19.99
C SER A 59 -8.14 -11.03 19.31
N PRO A 60 -7.49 -11.89 20.12
CA PRO A 60 -6.84 -13.10 19.62
C PRO A 60 -7.80 -14.07 18.92
N GLU A 61 -9.05 -14.14 19.39
CA GLU A 61 -10.11 -14.99 18.81
C GLU A 61 -10.50 -14.47 17.42
N GLU A 62 -10.63 -13.16 17.28
CA GLU A 62 -10.89 -12.53 15.97
C GLU A 62 -9.72 -12.78 15.01
N ALA A 63 -8.47 -12.70 15.50
CA ALA A 63 -7.30 -13.01 14.67
C ALA A 63 -7.33 -14.45 14.15
N THR A 64 -7.78 -15.41 14.97
CA THR A 64 -7.94 -16.80 14.55
C THR A 64 -9.04 -16.95 13.50
N ALA A 65 -10.21 -16.35 13.73
CA ALA A 65 -11.33 -16.39 12.79
C ALA A 65 -10.99 -15.75 11.44
N GLU A 66 -10.30 -14.61 11.44
CA GLU A 66 -9.86 -13.94 10.23
C GLU A 66 -8.77 -14.71 9.48
N ALA A 67 -7.84 -15.36 10.18
CA ALA A 67 -6.86 -16.24 9.57
C ALA A 67 -7.51 -17.45 8.88
N GLU A 68 -8.57 -17.99 9.46
CA GLU A 68 -9.36 -19.05 8.84
C GLU A 68 -10.10 -18.54 7.60
N ARG A 69 -10.77 -17.39 7.69
CA ARG A 69 -11.52 -16.78 6.59
C ARG A 69 -10.64 -16.41 5.39
N ILE A 70 -9.47 -15.79 5.65
CA ILE A 70 -8.53 -15.36 4.60
C ILE A 70 -7.77 -16.57 4.04
N GLY A 71 -7.53 -17.58 4.86
CA GLY A 71 -6.71 -18.76 4.58
C GLY A 71 -5.23 -18.48 4.74
N CYS A 72 -4.55 -19.30 5.55
CA CYS A 72 -3.09 -19.19 5.74
C CYS A 72 -2.31 -19.53 4.45
N PRO A 73 -1.07 -19.00 4.29
CA PRO A 73 -0.39 -18.11 5.22
C PRO A 73 -0.91 -16.67 5.18
N VAL A 74 -0.87 -15.97 6.33
CA VAL A 74 -1.26 -14.56 6.47
C VAL A 74 -0.16 -13.76 7.17
N LEU A 75 -0.24 -12.43 7.08
CA LEU A 75 0.60 -11.50 7.84
C LEU A 75 -0.28 -10.73 8.83
N ILE A 76 0.13 -10.69 10.09
CA ILE A 76 -0.39 -9.75 11.08
C ILE A 76 0.60 -8.59 11.17
N LYS A 77 0.10 -7.36 11.05
CA LYS A 77 0.92 -6.15 10.99
C LYS A 77 0.42 -5.12 12.00
N ALA A 78 1.34 -4.54 12.77
CA ALA A 78 1.04 -3.35 13.55
C ALA A 78 0.70 -2.18 12.60
N ARG A 79 -0.36 -1.41 12.90
CA ARG A 79 -0.81 -0.28 12.08
C ARG A 79 0.29 0.76 11.88
N ALA A 80 0.97 1.13 12.96
CA ALA A 80 2.09 2.06 12.93
C ALA A 80 3.42 1.41 12.51
N GLY A 81 3.41 0.10 12.20
CA GLY A 81 4.61 -0.68 11.86
C GLY A 81 5.22 -0.28 10.52
N GLY A 82 6.54 -0.29 10.47
CA GLY A 82 7.33 0.00 9.27
C GLY A 82 8.70 -0.66 9.32
N GLY A 83 9.35 -0.80 8.15
CA GLY A 83 10.70 -1.37 8.07
C GLY A 83 10.81 -2.82 8.51
N GLY A 84 9.72 -3.60 8.46
CA GLY A 84 9.70 -5.01 8.87
C GLY A 84 9.47 -5.25 10.36
N ARG A 85 9.27 -4.21 11.17
CA ARG A 85 8.92 -4.32 12.59
C ARG A 85 7.40 -4.36 12.78
N GLY A 86 6.95 -5.09 13.81
CA GLY A 86 5.54 -5.28 14.08
C GLY A 86 4.85 -6.16 13.04
N ILE A 87 5.59 -7.04 12.35
CA ILE A 87 5.05 -7.97 11.34
C ILE A 87 5.29 -9.40 11.81
N ARG A 88 4.22 -10.22 11.79
CA ARG A 88 4.27 -11.65 12.07
C ARG A 88 3.65 -12.41 10.91
N LYS A 89 4.41 -13.37 10.36
CA LYS A 89 3.89 -14.34 9.40
C LYS A 89 3.27 -15.50 10.17
N VAL A 90 2.06 -15.85 9.80
CA VAL A 90 1.27 -16.95 10.37
C VAL A 90 1.07 -18.00 9.30
N GLU A 91 1.69 -19.16 9.48
CA GLU A 91 1.60 -20.27 8.53
C GLU A 91 0.35 -21.13 8.76
N ARG A 92 -0.12 -21.22 10.01
CA ARG A 92 -1.24 -22.05 10.43
C ARG A 92 -2.22 -21.26 11.30
N VAL A 93 -3.49 -21.54 11.15
CA VAL A 93 -4.57 -20.81 11.86
C VAL A 93 -4.39 -20.82 13.38
N GLU A 94 -3.94 -21.96 13.94
CA GLU A 94 -3.74 -22.11 15.39
C GLU A 94 -2.67 -21.19 15.97
N ASP A 95 -1.76 -20.66 15.15
CA ASP A 95 -0.70 -19.73 15.57
C ASP A 95 -1.16 -18.27 15.55
N ALA A 96 -2.34 -17.96 14.99
CA ALA A 96 -2.80 -16.60 14.76
C ALA A 96 -3.02 -15.79 16.04
N ALA A 97 -3.65 -16.39 17.05
CA ALA A 97 -3.87 -15.75 18.34
C ALA A 97 -2.57 -15.31 19.02
N LYS A 98 -1.58 -16.20 19.03
CA LYS A 98 -0.25 -15.93 19.61
C LYS A 98 0.46 -14.81 18.82
N ALA A 99 0.48 -14.92 17.51
CA ALA A 99 1.11 -13.94 16.64
C ALA A 99 0.48 -12.55 16.77
N PHE A 100 -0.83 -12.46 16.97
CA PHE A 100 -1.52 -11.20 17.25
C PHE A 100 -1.05 -10.57 18.56
N ILE A 101 -0.98 -11.34 19.66
CA ILE A 101 -0.51 -10.85 20.97
C ILE A 101 0.92 -10.30 20.85
N GLU A 102 1.80 -11.03 20.16
CA GLU A 102 3.19 -10.64 19.97
C GLU A 102 3.33 -9.37 19.10
N ALA A 103 2.58 -9.30 17.97
CA ALA A 103 2.61 -8.14 17.09
C ALA A 103 2.07 -6.88 17.79
N ARG A 104 0.99 -7.03 18.58
CA ARG A 104 0.41 -5.96 19.38
C ARG A 104 1.38 -5.42 20.43
N ALA A 105 2.01 -6.33 21.18
CA ALA A 105 2.99 -5.96 22.21
C ALA A 105 4.21 -5.23 21.62
N GLU A 106 4.70 -5.69 20.48
CA GLU A 106 5.80 -5.03 19.77
C GLU A 106 5.38 -3.67 19.22
N GLY A 107 4.18 -3.57 18.63
CA GLY A 107 3.62 -2.32 18.13
C GLY A 107 3.52 -1.26 19.23
N GLU A 108 2.96 -1.63 20.37
CA GLU A 108 2.84 -0.76 21.55
C GLU A 108 4.22 -0.31 22.06
N ALA A 109 5.16 -1.26 22.20
CA ALA A 109 6.49 -0.96 22.75
C ALA A 109 7.36 -0.10 21.83
N VAL A 110 7.24 -0.27 20.50
CA VAL A 110 8.12 0.39 19.51
C VAL A 110 7.52 1.68 18.98
N PHE A 111 6.19 1.69 18.78
CA PHE A 111 5.50 2.78 18.08
C PHE A 111 4.47 3.51 18.98
N GLY A 112 4.19 3.01 20.19
CA GLY A 112 3.13 3.53 21.05
C GLY A 112 1.72 3.25 20.51
N ASP A 113 1.58 2.27 19.64
CA ASP A 113 0.32 1.88 18.99
C ASP A 113 0.30 0.36 18.79
N GLY A 114 -0.55 -0.31 19.56
CA GLY A 114 -0.73 -1.76 19.53
C GLY A 114 -1.82 -2.23 18.55
N GLU A 115 -2.42 -1.33 17.75
CA GLU A 115 -3.44 -1.74 16.78
C GLU A 115 -2.83 -2.55 15.65
N CYS A 116 -3.44 -3.70 15.34
CA CYS A 116 -2.97 -4.64 14.33
C CYS A 116 -4.08 -4.95 13.33
N TYR A 117 -3.68 -5.21 12.08
CA TYR A 117 -4.55 -5.73 11.03
C TYR A 117 -3.94 -6.99 10.41
N MET A 118 -4.71 -7.71 9.60
CA MET A 118 -4.25 -8.92 8.93
C MET A 118 -4.43 -8.81 7.42
N GLU A 119 -3.50 -9.39 6.69
CA GLU A 119 -3.61 -9.54 5.24
C GLU A 119 -3.06 -10.88 4.77
N LYS A 120 -3.51 -11.34 3.60
CA LYS A 120 -2.99 -12.54 2.95
C LYS A 120 -1.50 -12.38 2.66
N PHE A 121 -0.70 -13.38 3.01
CA PHE A 121 0.67 -13.47 2.53
C PHE A 121 0.70 -14.01 1.11
N VAL A 122 1.22 -13.22 0.19
CA VAL A 122 1.36 -13.60 -1.23
C VAL A 122 2.80 -14.00 -1.49
N ALA A 123 3.00 -15.24 -1.93
CA ALA A 123 4.32 -15.77 -2.33
C ALA A 123 4.15 -16.91 -3.34
N PRO A 124 5.00 -17.00 -4.37
CA PRO A 124 5.97 -16.00 -4.77
C PRO A 124 5.29 -14.73 -5.30
N ALA A 125 5.92 -13.58 -5.13
CA ALA A 125 5.37 -12.31 -5.56
C ALA A 125 6.41 -11.51 -6.34
N HIS A 126 5.93 -10.79 -7.37
CA HIS A 126 6.67 -9.74 -8.05
C HIS A 126 6.15 -8.38 -7.59
N HIS A 127 7.06 -7.44 -7.38
CA HIS A 127 6.71 -6.06 -7.15
C HIS A 127 6.67 -5.33 -8.49
N VAL A 128 5.48 -5.05 -8.96
CA VAL A 128 5.26 -4.30 -10.21
C VAL A 128 4.45 -3.06 -9.90
N GLU A 129 4.89 -1.92 -10.40
CA GLU A 129 4.21 -0.63 -10.27
C GLU A 129 3.88 -0.03 -11.62
N VAL A 130 2.84 0.80 -11.68
CA VAL A 130 2.41 1.49 -12.90
C VAL A 130 2.65 2.99 -12.73
N GLN A 131 3.42 3.59 -13.63
CA GLN A 131 3.65 5.04 -13.64
C GLN A 131 2.39 5.78 -14.08
N ILE A 132 1.95 6.72 -13.26
CA ILE A 132 0.81 7.60 -13.55
C ILE A 132 1.28 9.02 -13.82
N MET A 133 0.57 9.70 -14.72
CA MET A 133 0.62 11.14 -14.92
C MET A 133 -0.80 11.67 -14.98
N ALA A 134 -1.11 12.70 -14.21
CA ALA A 134 -2.44 13.31 -14.18
C ALA A 134 -2.37 14.83 -14.16
N ASP A 135 -3.39 15.48 -14.72
CA ASP A 135 -3.53 16.93 -14.74
C ASP A 135 -4.74 17.41 -13.91
N LYS A 136 -4.84 18.74 -13.75
CA LYS A 136 -5.94 19.40 -13.04
C LYS A 136 -7.29 19.33 -13.76
N GLN A 137 -7.30 18.90 -15.01
CA GLN A 137 -8.51 18.74 -15.83
C GLN A 137 -9.10 17.33 -15.70
N GLY A 138 -8.47 16.45 -14.92
CA GLY A 138 -8.93 15.08 -14.69
C GLY A 138 -8.45 14.08 -15.75
N HIS A 139 -7.54 14.45 -16.64
CA HIS A 139 -6.90 13.49 -17.52
C HIS A 139 -5.88 12.67 -16.74
N VAL A 140 -5.97 11.35 -16.86
CA VAL A 140 -5.07 10.41 -16.21
C VAL A 140 -4.51 9.44 -17.23
N PHE A 141 -3.18 9.38 -17.29
CA PHE A 141 -2.44 8.49 -18.19
C PHE A 141 -1.60 7.50 -17.38
N SER A 142 -1.48 6.29 -17.90
CA SER A 142 -0.50 5.30 -17.44
C SER A 142 0.62 5.20 -18.48
N LEU A 143 1.87 5.41 -18.04
CA LEU A 143 3.04 5.56 -18.91
C LEU A 143 3.93 4.31 -18.97
N GLY A 144 3.41 3.17 -18.59
CA GLY A 144 4.14 1.91 -18.51
C GLY A 144 4.23 1.40 -17.06
N GLU A 145 4.79 0.22 -16.92
CA GLU A 145 5.04 -0.41 -15.64
C GLU A 145 6.54 -0.64 -15.42
N ARG A 146 6.92 -0.75 -14.13
CA ARG A 146 8.26 -1.15 -13.70
C ARG A 146 8.17 -2.38 -12.83
N GLU A 147 9.06 -3.35 -13.04
CA GLU A 147 9.31 -4.43 -12.10
C GLU A 147 10.42 -4.01 -11.13
N CYS A 148 10.09 -4.01 -9.85
CA CYS A 148 10.97 -3.56 -8.76
C CYS A 148 11.21 -4.68 -7.74
N SER A 149 11.24 -5.94 -8.19
CA SER A 149 11.35 -7.10 -7.30
C SER A 149 12.74 -7.26 -6.69
N VAL A 150 13.79 -6.72 -7.33
CA VAL A 150 15.16 -6.78 -6.83
C VAL A 150 15.36 -5.70 -5.77
N GLN A 151 15.22 -6.11 -4.51
CA GLN A 151 15.25 -5.22 -3.35
C GLN A 151 16.22 -5.71 -2.27
N ARG A 152 16.75 -4.76 -1.49
CA ARG A 152 17.49 -5.04 -0.25
C ARG A 152 16.81 -4.30 0.91
N ARG A 153 16.30 -5.03 1.89
CA ARG A 153 15.62 -4.45 3.06
C ARG A 153 14.51 -3.48 2.66
N ASN A 154 13.67 -3.87 1.70
CA ASN A 154 12.58 -3.07 1.10
C ASN A 154 13.03 -1.82 0.33
N GLN A 155 14.31 -1.71 0.00
CA GLN A 155 14.84 -0.68 -0.88
C GLN A 155 15.01 -1.26 -2.29
N LYS A 156 14.39 -0.64 -3.28
CA LYS A 156 14.53 -0.99 -4.69
C LYS A 156 15.97 -0.76 -5.14
N LEU A 157 16.58 -1.76 -5.77
CA LEU A 157 17.96 -1.69 -6.26
C LEU A 157 18.04 -1.72 -7.79
N ILE A 158 17.20 -2.55 -8.42
CA ILE A 158 17.11 -2.67 -9.87
C ILE A 158 15.63 -2.57 -10.23
N GLU A 159 15.35 -1.74 -11.20
CA GLU A 159 14.02 -1.55 -11.78
C GLU A 159 14.10 -1.76 -13.27
N GLU A 160 13.18 -2.55 -13.82
CA GLU A 160 13.11 -2.89 -15.23
C GLU A 160 11.79 -2.42 -15.82
N SER A 161 11.83 -1.80 -17.00
CA SER A 161 10.65 -1.38 -17.76
C SER A 161 10.82 -1.71 -19.25
N PRO A 162 9.85 -2.36 -19.88
CA PRO A 162 8.62 -2.91 -19.29
C PRO A 162 8.93 -4.08 -18.33
N ALA A 163 7.96 -4.45 -17.46
CA ALA A 163 8.14 -5.51 -16.48
C ALA A 163 8.28 -6.89 -17.15
N PRO A 164 9.44 -7.58 -17.02
CA PRO A 164 9.66 -8.87 -17.69
C PRO A 164 8.70 -9.97 -17.22
N CYS A 165 8.26 -9.93 -15.96
CA CYS A 165 7.29 -10.90 -15.44
C CYS A 165 5.90 -10.81 -16.10
N LEU A 166 5.64 -9.74 -16.86
CA LEU A 166 4.40 -9.54 -17.63
C LEU A 166 4.54 -9.87 -19.13
N ASP A 167 5.65 -10.42 -19.56
CA ASP A 167 5.82 -10.83 -20.95
C ASP A 167 4.82 -11.94 -21.32
N GLY A 168 4.09 -11.73 -22.42
CA GLY A 168 3.01 -12.62 -22.84
C GLY A 168 1.76 -12.59 -21.96
N ARG A 169 1.64 -11.62 -21.05
CA ARG A 169 0.49 -11.44 -20.13
C ARG A 169 -0.19 -10.08 -20.35
N ASP A 170 -0.52 -9.77 -21.59
CA ASP A 170 -1.07 -8.47 -21.97
C ASP A 170 -2.41 -8.16 -21.32
N ASP A 171 -3.22 -9.17 -21.01
CA ASP A 171 -4.47 -9.05 -20.27
C ASP A 171 -4.22 -8.55 -18.82
N ILE A 172 -3.21 -9.09 -18.15
CA ILE A 172 -2.83 -8.67 -16.78
C ILE A 172 -2.27 -7.24 -16.84
N ARG A 173 -1.36 -6.95 -17.78
CA ARG A 173 -0.81 -5.62 -18.00
C ARG A 173 -1.92 -4.59 -18.20
N ALA A 174 -2.86 -4.86 -19.09
CA ALA A 174 -3.99 -3.97 -19.37
C ALA A 174 -4.87 -3.73 -18.12
N ARG A 175 -5.14 -4.77 -17.33
CA ARG A 175 -5.89 -4.67 -16.07
C ARG A 175 -5.15 -3.85 -15.03
N MET A 176 -3.84 -4.00 -14.89
CA MET A 176 -3.02 -3.20 -13.96
C MET A 176 -3.04 -1.74 -14.34
N HIS A 177 -2.81 -1.41 -15.62
CA HIS A 177 -2.88 -0.04 -16.11
C HIS A 177 -4.26 0.59 -15.93
N LYS A 178 -5.34 -0.18 -16.16
CA LYS A 178 -6.69 0.28 -15.90
C LYS A 178 -6.91 0.57 -14.43
N ALA A 179 -6.55 -0.34 -13.54
CA ALA A 179 -6.69 -0.20 -12.09
C ALA A 179 -5.95 1.03 -11.55
N ALA A 180 -4.72 1.26 -12.02
CA ALA A 180 -3.93 2.42 -11.64
C ALA A 180 -4.59 3.75 -12.06
N ARG A 181 -5.11 3.84 -13.30
CA ARG A 181 -5.84 5.02 -13.75
C ARG A 181 -7.16 5.24 -13.01
N ASP A 182 -7.89 4.16 -12.73
CA ASP A 182 -9.18 4.27 -12.02
C ASP A 182 -8.97 4.73 -10.58
N LEU A 183 -7.93 4.22 -9.89
CA LEU A 183 -7.57 4.69 -8.56
C LEU A 183 -7.15 6.17 -8.58
N ALA A 184 -6.28 6.56 -9.51
CA ALA A 184 -5.82 7.94 -9.62
C ALA A 184 -6.97 8.92 -9.89
N ARG A 185 -7.96 8.54 -10.72
CA ARG A 185 -9.18 9.34 -10.93
C ARG A 185 -10.04 9.41 -9.67
N ALA A 186 -10.21 8.28 -8.97
CA ALA A 186 -11.05 8.22 -7.78
C ALA A 186 -10.55 9.12 -6.64
N VAL A 187 -9.23 9.32 -6.53
CA VAL A 187 -8.62 10.19 -5.53
C VAL A 187 -8.38 11.63 -6.02
N GLY A 188 -8.65 11.94 -7.28
CA GLY A 188 -8.32 13.25 -7.85
C GLY A 188 -6.81 13.50 -7.91
N TYR A 189 -6.04 12.49 -8.32
CA TYR A 189 -4.58 12.58 -8.36
C TYR A 189 -4.11 13.62 -9.37
N GLU A 190 -3.08 14.39 -9.02
CA GLU A 190 -2.41 15.36 -9.87
C GLU A 190 -0.89 15.14 -9.85
N GLY A 191 -0.22 15.40 -10.97
CA GLY A 191 1.22 15.23 -11.10
C GLY A 191 1.63 13.81 -11.50
N ALA A 192 2.88 13.47 -11.18
CA ALA A 192 3.44 12.15 -11.43
C ALA A 192 3.33 11.26 -10.18
N GLY A 193 2.95 10.00 -10.37
CA GLY A 193 2.80 9.03 -9.30
C GLY A 193 2.96 7.60 -9.75
#